data_c97d15a990e97099232455425899a12b
#
_entry.id   c97d15a990e97099232455425899a12b
#
_cell.length_a   1.000
_cell.length_b   1.000
_cell.length_c   1.000
_cell.angle_alpha   90.00
_cell.angle_beta   90.00
_cell.angle_gamma   90.00
#
_symmetry.space_group_name_H-M   'P 1'
#
loop_
_entity.id
_entity.type
_entity.pdbx_description
1 polymer ?
#
loop_
_entity_poly.entity_id
_entity_poly.type
_entity_poly.pdbx_seq_one_letter_code
_entity_poly.pdbx_strand_id
1 'polypeptide(L)'
;MSAKIPILCVAAAVASAGSVEAAPCPIAAQVTARRPAVVLGEPIDLALVLKNTGSGAIELQAPSEKAGNVRLSVAEDANPAAFRSYNGPEWGTKDLRRPPVRLKKKGSLRLNLHVLSNGAPRVAKPDPNAIKTPFVFGAPGRFVARVRYDDPNCPDQPVEATVAIQVAAPTGEDLAVWDRIKTCAACALLLHTAELDPNDRASQDAVALFRQIVAQHPRTHYAKSIRTVLTKIDADSRSDGGNYGDEDDGG
;
A
#
# COMPACT_ATOMS: atom_id res chain seq x y z
N MET A 1 11.39 -84.26 22.75
CA MET A 1 11.16 -83.71 21.35
C MET A 1 10.88 -82.26 21.46
N SER A 2 11.89 -81.46 21.14
CA SER A 2 11.83 -79.94 21.29
C SER A 2 11.74 -79.33 19.92
N ALA A 3 10.62 -78.74 19.61
CA ALA A 3 10.36 -78.08 18.30
C ALA A 3 10.96 -76.65 18.32
N LYS A 4 11.91 -76.40 17.46
CA LYS A 4 12.45 -75.06 17.23
C LYS A 4 11.57 -74.33 16.21
N ILE A 5 11.01 -73.19 16.64
CA ILE A 5 10.26 -72.24 15.75
C ILE A 5 11.27 -71.29 15.15
N PRO A 6 11.36 -71.08 13.84
CA PRO A 6 12.22 -70.06 13.23
C PRO A 6 11.53 -68.67 13.32
N ILE A 7 12.25 -67.69 13.88
CA ILE A 7 11.85 -66.26 13.89
C ILE A 7 12.20 -65.71 12.52
N LEU A 8 11.16 -65.32 11.75
CA LEU A 8 11.26 -64.61 10.50
C LEU A 8 11.41 -63.11 10.77
N CYS A 9 12.64 -62.56 10.63
CA CYS A 9 12.84 -61.11 10.69
C CYS A 9 12.37 -60.47 9.34
N VAL A 10 11.25 -59.78 9.40
CA VAL A 10 10.81 -58.91 8.30
C VAL A 10 11.52 -57.57 8.47
N ALA A 11 12.48 -57.29 7.59
CA ALA A 11 13.09 -56.00 7.48
C ALA A 11 12.14 -55.05 6.77
N ALA A 12 11.55 -54.10 7.49
CA ALA A 12 10.76 -53.00 6.93
C ALA A 12 11.73 -51.99 6.31
N ALA A 13 11.77 -51.91 4.98
CA ALA A 13 12.44 -50.84 4.27
C ALA A 13 11.64 -49.54 4.45
N VAL A 14 12.12 -48.64 5.30
CA VAL A 14 11.59 -47.26 5.40
C VAL A 14 12.06 -46.53 4.17
N ALA A 15 11.17 -46.39 3.18
CA ALA A 15 11.40 -45.46 2.06
C ALA A 15 11.35 -44.03 2.63
N SER A 16 12.51 -43.39 2.80
CA SER A 16 12.61 -41.97 3.07
C SER A 16 12.08 -41.23 1.84
N ALA A 17 10.84 -40.73 1.93
CA ALA A 17 10.31 -39.77 1.00
C ALA A 17 11.19 -38.50 1.10
N GLY A 18 12.11 -38.33 0.16
CA GLY A 18 12.88 -37.11 0.02
C GLY A 18 11.91 -35.94 -0.17
N SER A 19 11.86 -35.04 0.79
CA SER A 19 11.17 -33.76 0.61
C SER A 19 11.82 -33.07 -0.58
N VAL A 20 11.09 -32.93 -1.67
CA VAL A 20 11.48 -32.08 -2.78
C VAL A 20 11.41 -30.64 -2.24
N GLU A 21 12.57 -30.11 -1.89
CA GLU A 21 12.68 -28.70 -1.49
C GLU A 21 12.28 -27.84 -2.69
N ALA A 22 11.21 -27.06 -2.53
CA ALA A 22 10.73 -26.19 -3.59
C ALA A 22 11.85 -25.23 -4.00
N ALA A 23 12.10 -25.13 -5.30
CA ALA A 23 13.13 -24.23 -5.81
C ALA A 23 12.86 -22.79 -5.32
N PRO A 24 13.89 -22.06 -4.87
CA PRO A 24 13.70 -20.70 -4.36
C PRO A 24 13.09 -19.79 -5.43
N CYS A 25 12.15 -18.95 -5.02
CA CYS A 25 11.53 -17.97 -5.91
C CYS A 25 12.60 -17.05 -6.50
N PRO A 26 12.74 -16.97 -7.83
CA PRO A 26 13.83 -16.23 -8.47
C PRO A 26 13.58 -14.72 -8.52
N ILE A 27 12.96 -14.16 -7.47
CA ILE A 27 12.64 -12.74 -7.34
C ILE A 27 13.31 -12.19 -6.09
N ALA A 28 13.95 -11.03 -6.21
CA ALA A 28 14.37 -10.22 -5.09
C ALA A 28 13.58 -8.92 -5.06
N ALA A 29 13.23 -8.44 -3.87
CA ALA A 29 12.61 -7.14 -3.68
C ALA A 29 13.58 -6.14 -3.06
N GLN A 30 13.45 -4.89 -3.46
CA GLN A 30 14.06 -3.73 -2.83
C GLN A 30 13.01 -2.65 -2.70
N VAL A 31 12.94 -1.98 -1.54
CA VAL A 31 12.10 -0.81 -1.35
C VAL A 31 12.95 0.40 -0.95
N THR A 32 12.61 1.55 -1.51
CA THR A 32 13.25 2.82 -1.19
C THR A 32 12.20 3.89 -0.96
N ALA A 33 12.44 4.80 -0.02
CA ALA A 33 11.62 6.00 0.14
C ALA A 33 12.23 7.13 -0.69
N ARG A 34 11.39 7.85 -1.46
CA ARG A 34 11.83 9.04 -2.22
C ARG A 34 12.35 10.14 -1.28
N ARG A 35 11.69 10.27 -0.13
CA ARG A 35 12.11 11.11 1.00
C ARG A 35 12.13 10.23 2.25
N PRO A 36 13.27 10.00 2.88
CA PRO A 36 13.35 9.18 4.08
C PRO A 36 12.84 9.92 5.33
N ALA A 37 12.63 11.24 5.24
CA ALA A 37 12.08 12.08 6.29
C ALA A 37 10.89 12.88 5.76
N VAL A 38 9.80 12.88 6.54
CA VAL A 38 8.54 13.59 6.25
C VAL A 38 8.01 14.21 7.54
N VAL A 39 7.13 15.19 7.43
CA VAL A 39 6.34 15.69 8.55
C VAL A 39 5.10 14.82 8.72
N LEU A 40 4.64 14.66 9.95
CA LEU A 40 3.43 13.90 10.26
C LEU A 40 2.25 14.38 9.41
N GLY A 41 1.56 13.44 8.73
CA GLY A 41 0.47 13.77 7.81
C GLY A 41 0.89 14.14 6.39
N GLU A 42 2.19 14.12 6.06
CA GLU A 42 2.67 14.18 4.68
C GLU A 42 2.67 12.81 4.01
N PRO A 43 2.44 12.75 2.68
CA PRO A 43 2.53 11.51 1.94
C PRO A 43 3.97 11.00 1.84
N ILE A 44 4.09 9.68 1.82
CA ILE A 44 5.35 8.98 1.60
C ILE A 44 5.27 8.24 0.28
N ASP A 45 6.21 8.58 -0.60
CA ASP A 45 6.37 7.87 -1.87
C ASP A 45 7.43 6.79 -1.70
N LEU A 46 7.01 5.52 -1.82
CA LEU A 46 7.89 4.37 -1.82
C LEU A 46 8.03 3.83 -3.25
N ALA A 47 9.21 3.32 -3.57
CA ALA A 47 9.44 2.59 -4.80
C ALA A 47 9.81 1.15 -4.46
N LEU A 48 8.93 0.20 -4.82
CA LEU A 48 9.20 -1.22 -4.81
C LEU A 48 9.85 -1.59 -6.15
N VAL A 49 11.01 -2.23 -6.10
CA VAL A 49 11.69 -2.79 -7.27
C VAL A 49 11.77 -4.31 -7.10
N LEU A 50 11.10 -5.04 -8.01
CA LEU A 50 11.20 -6.49 -8.12
C LEU A 50 12.23 -6.84 -9.19
N LYS A 51 13.22 -7.65 -8.85
CA LYS A 51 14.31 -8.03 -9.75
C LYS A 51 14.32 -9.53 -9.98
N ASN A 52 14.40 -9.94 -11.24
CA ASN A 52 14.64 -11.34 -11.60
C ASN A 52 16.08 -11.73 -11.28
N THR A 53 16.27 -12.65 -10.33
CA THR A 53 17.56 -13.20 -9.92
C THR A 53 17.83 -14.55 -10.58
N GLY A 54 16.87 -15.10 -11.33
CA GLY A 54 16.99 -16.38 -12.01
C GLY A 54 17.91 -16.36 -13.23
N SER A 55 18.17 -17.55 -13.75
CA SER A 55 19.03 -17.75 -14.93
C SER A 55 18.32 -17.48 -16.26
N GLY A 56 16.98 -17.47 -16.29
CA GLY A 56 16.13 -17.27 -17.46
C GLY A 56 15.16 -16.10 -17.29
N ALA A 57 14.28 -15.91 -18.27
CA ALA A 57 13.14 -15.03 -18.15
C ALA A 57 12.08 -15.67 -17.22
N ILE A 58 11.38 -14.84 -16.44
CA ILE A 58 10.29 -15.25 -15.57
C ILE A 58 9.03 -14.46 -15.89
N GLU A 59 7.88 -15.01 -15.55
CA GLU A 59 6.59 -14.36 -15.64
C GLU A 59 6.08 -14.08 -14.22
N LEU A 60 5.68 -12.84 -13.96
CA LEU A 60 5.17 -12.38 -12.68
C LEU A 60 3.74 -11.91 -12.82
N GLN A 61 2.90 -12.14 -11.82
CA GLN A 61 1.67 -11.36 -11.69
C GLN A 61 2.04 -9.88 -11.54
N ALA A 62 1.43 -8.99 -12.33
CA ALA A 62 1.70 -7.56 -12.22
C ALA A 62 1.47 -7.07 -10.77
N PRO A 63 2.45 -6.43 -10.12
CA PRO A 63 2.32 -5.98 -8.74
C PRO A 63 1.26 -4.87 -8.65
N SER A 64 0.35 -4.99 -7.68
CA SER A 64 -0.73 -4.04 -7.46
C SER A 64 -1.24 -4.12 -6.02
N GLU A 65 -1.33 -2.98 -5.34
CA GLU A 65 -2.02 -2.87 -4.05
C GLU A 65 -3.51 -3.18 -4.22
N LYS A 66 -4.12 -2.69 -5.30
CA LYS A 66 -5.54 -2.89 -5.60
C LYS A 66 -5.90 -4.38 -5.83
N ALA A 67 -4.99 -5.14 -6.44
CA ALA A 67 -5.16 -6.58 -6.64
C ALA A 67 -4.79 -7.39 -5.38
N GLY A 68 -4.24 -6.75 -4.34
CA GLY A 68 -3.92 -7.36 -3.05
C GLY A 68 -2.65 -8.22 -3.05
N ASN A 69 -1.90 -8.28 -4.16
CA ASN A 69 -0.62 -9.00 -4.21
C ASN A 69 0.58 -8.15 -3.77
N VAL A 70 0.38 -6.86 -3.53
CA VAL A 70 1.32 -5.99 -2.82
C VAL A 70 0.67 -5.52 -1.53
N ARG A 71 1.32 -5.78 -0.41
CA ARG A 71 0.86 -5.41 0.92
C ARG A 71 1.90 -4.58 1.63
N LEU A 72 1.45 -3.55 2.32
CA LEU A 72 2.28 -2.71 3.15
C LEU A 72 1.94 -2.91 4.63
N SER A 73 2.95 -2.91 5.45
CA SER A 73 2.80 -2.85 6.91
C SER A 73 3.85 -1.93 7.52
N VAL A 74 3.54 -1.35 8.67
CA VAL A 74 4.39 -0.38 9.34
C VAL A 74 4.57 -0.76 10.81
N ALA A 75 5.79 -0.65 11.30
CA ALA A 75 6.13 -0.80 12.72
C ALA A 75 6.94 0.41 13.20
N GLU A 76 6.87 0.70 14.50
CA GLU A 76 7.84 1.60 15.13
C GLU A 76 9.23 0.95 15.13
N ASP A 77 10.28 1.71 14.86
CA ASP A 77 11.67 1.22 14.83
C ASP A 77 12.09 0.60 16.17
N ALA A 78 11.54 1.14 17.28
CA ALA A 78 11.75 0.60 18.63
C ALA A 78 11.07 -0.77 18.87
N ASN A 79 10.07 -1.15 18.05
CA ASN A 79 9.38 -2.42 18.13
C ASN A 79 9.11 -3.02 16.73
N PRO A 80 10.18 -3.45 16.03
CA PRO A 80 10.09 -3.92 14.64
C PRO A 80 9.33 -5.25 14.48
N ALA A 81 8.95 -5.92 15.57
CA ALA A 81 8.12 -7.12 15.53
C ALA A 81 6.61 -6.80 15.45
N ALA A 82 6.20 -5.59 15.85
CA ALA A 82 4.79 -5.19 15.94
C ALA A 82 4.32 -4.47 14.66
N PHE A 83 4.43 -5.13 13.50
CA PHE A 83 3.91 -4.59 12.25
C PHE A 83 2.38 -4.48 12.28
N ARG A 84 1.87 -3.32 11.88
CA ARG A 84 0.46 -3.04 11.67
C ARG A 84 0.17 -2.94 10.19
N SER A 85 -0.89 -3.61 9.73
CA SER A 85 -1.28 -3.62 8.33
C SER A 85 -1.79 -2.25 7.91
N TYR A 86 -1.33 -1.79 6.76
CA TYR A 86 -1.82 -0.62 6.05
C TYR A 86 -2.83 -1.06 5.00
N ASN A 87 -4.02 -0.51 5.05
CA ASN A 87 -5.10 -0.89 4.13
C ASN A 87 -5.16 -0.01 2.86
N GLY A 88 -4.43 1.11 2.87
CA GLY A 88 -4.53 2.10 1.78
C GLY A 88 -5.86 2.84 1.75
N PRO A 89 -6.09 3.66 0.73
CA PRO A 89 -7.39 4.23 0.47
C PRO A 89 -8.36 3.15 0.01
N GLU A 90 -9.66 3.34 0.25
CA GLU A 90 -10.66 2.44 -0.28
C GLU A 90 -10.66 2.47 -1.81
N TRP A 91 -10.32 1.35 -2.41
CA TRP A 91 -10.41 1.17 -3.84
C TRP A 91 -11.73 0.48 -4.19
N GLY A 92 -12.40 0.96 -5.24
CA GLY A 92 -13.60 0.28 -5.76
C GLY A 92 -13.28 -1.17 -6.15
N THR A 93 -14.30 -2.04 -6.06
CA THR A 93 -14.22 -3.50 -6.26
C THR A 93 -14.04 -3.94 -7.72
N LYS A 94 -13.68 -3.06 -8.66
CA LYS A 94 -13.40 -3.45 -10.04
C LYS A 94 -12.23 -4.43 -10.04
N ASP A 95 -12.44 -5.60 -10.62
CA ASP A 95 -11.40 -6.63 -10.84
C ASP A 95 -10.27 -6.00 -11.66
N LEU A 96 -9.18 -5.70 -11.00
CA LEU A 96 -8.03 -5.01 -11.58
C LEU A 96 -6.90 -5.99 -11.88
N ARG A 97 -7.23 -7.22 -12.23
CA ARG A 97 -6.25 -8.20 -12.71
C ARG A 97 -5.55 -7.61 -13.93
N ARG A 98 -4.32 -7.18 -13.70
CA ARG A 98 -3.43 -6.79 -14.78
C ARG A 98 -2.83 -8.03 -15.40
N PRO A 99 -2.55 -8.02 -16.71
CA PRO A 99 -1.86 -9.14 -17.33
C PRO A 99 -0.51 -9.38 -16.66
N PRO A 100 -0.04 -10.63 -16.63
CA PRO A 100 1.29 -10.94 -16.14
C PRO A 100 2.38 -10.16 -16.89
N VAL A 101 3.48 -9.89 -16.21
CA VAL A 101 4.63 -9.17 -16.76
C VAL A 101 5.80 -10.11 -16.91
N ARG A 102 6.35 -10.18 -18.12
CA ARG A 102 7.55 -10.98 -18.39
C ARG A 102 8.81 -10.17 -18.09
N LEU A 103 9.59 -10.62 -17.11
CA LEU A 103 10.90 -10.07 -16.81
C LEU A 103 12.01 -10.92 -17.46
N LYS A 104 12.83 -10.27 -18.27
CA LYS A 104 14.05 -10.90 -18.81
C LYS A 104 15.01 -11.24 -17.66
N LYS A 105 15.99 -12.11 -17.90
CA LYS A 105 17.11 -12.36 -16.99
C LYS A 105 17.73 -11.04 -16.51
N LYS A 106 17.90 -10.87 -15.20
CA LYS A 106 18.36 -9.62 -14.55
C LYS A 106 17.46 -8.40 -14.76
N GLY A 107 16.29 -8.58 -15.41
CA GLY A 107 15.31 -7.52 -15.58
C GLY A 107 14.69 -7.11 -14.24
N SER A 108 14.14 -5.90 -14.20
CA SER A 108 13.44 -5.38 -13.01
C SER A 108 12.13 -4.71 -13.39
N LEU A 109 11.20 -4.72 -12.44
CA LEU A 109 9.93 -4.03 -12.51
C LEU A 109 9.82 -3.09 -11.31
N ARG A 110 9.39 -1.85 -11.55
CA ARG A 110 9.21 -0.83 -10.51
C ARG A 110 7.74 -0.51 -10.32
N LEU A 111 7.30 -0.50 -9.06
CA LEU A 111 6.01 0.01 -8.63
C LEU A 111 6.24 1.19 -7.69
N ASN A 112 5.53 2.29 -7.92
CA ASN A 112 5.49 3.41 -6.99
C ASN A 112 4.25 3.26 -6.11
N LEU A 113 4.45 3.34 -4.79
CA LEU A 113 3.42 3.28 -3.77
C LEU A 113 3.30 4.66 -3.13
N HIS A 114 2.10 5.18 -3.08
CA HIS A 114 1.80 6.44 -2.40
C HIS A 114 1.09 6.12 -1.08
N VAL A 115 1.70 6.47 0.03
CA VAL A 115 1.28 6.02 1.37
C VAL A 115 0.91 7.24 2.21
N LEU A 116 -0.35 7.37 2.58
CA LEU A 116 -0.82 8.46 3.44
C LEU A 116 -2.09 8.09 4.21
N SER A 117 -3.22 7.96 3.52
CA SER A 117 -4.50 7.64 4.15
C SER A 117 -4.62 6.15 4.39
N ASN A 118 -5.25 5.80 5.49
CA ASN A 118 -5.56 4.43 5.85
C ASN A 118 -7.07 4.27 5.86
N GLY A 119 -7.60 3.65 4.81
CA GLY A 119 -9.02 3.37 4.65
C GLY A 119 -9.56 2.34 5.64
N ALA A 120 -10.87 2.30 5.82
CA ALA A 120 -11.51 1.25 6.57
C ALA A 120 -11.36 -0.09 5.82
N PRO A 121 -11.04 -1.19 6.52
CA PRO A 121 -10.95 -2.50 5.88
C PRO A 121 -12.32 -2.93 5.37
N ARG A 122 -12.44 -3.23 4.07
CA ARG A 122 -13.66 -3.75 3.43
C ARG A 122 -13.86 -5.26 3.63
N VAL A 123 -13.03 -5.89 4.44
CA VAL A 123 -13.09 -7.33 4.69
C VAL A 123 -14.02 -7.65 5.85
N ALA A 124 -14.78 -8.74 5.72
CA ALA A 124 -15.72 -9.24 6.75
C ALA A 124 -15.06 -9.53 8.10
N LYS A 125 -13.73 -9.69 8.13
CA LYS A 125 -12.91 -9.81 9.34
C LYS A 125 -11.76 -8.82 9.27
N PRO A 126 -11.92 -7.61 9.87
CA PRO A 126 -10.84 -6.63 9.92
C PRO A 126 -9.64 -7.23 10.68
N ASP A 127 -8.44 -6.98 10.15
CA ASP A 127 -7.20 -7.34 10.82
C ASP A 127 -7.14 -6.59 12.16
N PRO A 128 -7.07 -7.27 13.31
CA PRO A 128 -6.97 -6.63 14.63
C PRO A 128 -5.72 -5.75 14.75
N ASN A 129 -4.69 -6.04 13.96
CA ASN A 129 -3.44 -5.29 13.89
C ASN A 129 -3.46 -4.16 12.85
N ALA A 130 -4.59 -3.93 12.16
CA ALA A 130 -4.67 -2.82 11.22
C ALA A 130 -4.46 -1.46 11.90
N ILE A 131 -3.89 -0.53 11.16
CA ILE A 131 -3.80 0.87 11.57
C ILE A 131 -5.22 1.42 11.72
N LYS A 132 -5.52 2.07 12.86
CA LYS A 132 -6.87 2.58 13.18
C LYS A 132 -7.03 4.08 12.98
N THR A 133 -5.94 4.76 12.69
CA THR A 133 -5.94 6.22 12.44
C THR A 133 -6.18 6.52 10.97
N PRO A 134 -6.81 7.67 10.61
CA PRO A 134 -7.00 8.07 9.23
C PRO A 134 -5.70 8.20 8.43
N PHE A 135 -4.63 8.60 9.11
CA PHE A 135 -3.29 8.68 8.55
C PHE A 135 -2.46 7.47 8.97
N VAL A 136 -1.56 7.02 8.09
CA VAL A 136 -0.69 5.86 8.33
C VAL A 136 0.18 6.03 9.58
N PHE A 137 0.67 7.25 9.83
CA PHE A 137 1.40 7.61 11.05
C PHE A 137 0.51 8.48 11.93
N GLY A 138 0.24 8.02 13.14
CA GLY A 138 -0.54 8.76 14.16
C GLY A 138 0.32 9.61 15.09
N ALA A 139 1.65 9.41 15.09
CA ALA A 139 2.61 10.11 15.95
C ALA A 139 3.95 10.31 15.23
N PRO A 140 4.75 11.30 15.63
CA PRO A 140 6.12 11.44 15.15
C PRO A 140 7.00 10.32 15.71
N GLY A 141 8.07 9.96 14.97
CA GLY A 141 8.98 8.90 15.39
C GLY A 141 9.77 8.31 14.23
N ARG A 142 10.48 7.22 14.52
CA ARG A 142 11.14 6.40 13.53
C ARG A 142 10.30 5.15 13.27
N PHE A 143 10.10 4.84 12.02
CA PHE A 143 9.27 3.72 11.59
C PHE A 143 10.02 2.87 10.57
N VAL A 144 9.61 1.60 10.48
CA VAL A 144 10.01 0.69 9.42
C VAL A 144 8.77 0.35 8.61
N ALA A 145 8.79 0.66 7.32
CA ALA A 145 7.78 0.18 6.37
C ALA A 145 8.27 -1.12 5.75
N ARG A 146 7.42 -2.14 5.72
CA ARG A 146 7.65 -3.42 5.08
C ARG A 146 6.67 -3.57 3.93
N VAL A 147 7.21 -3.79 2.74
CA VAL A 147 6.44 -4.11 1.53
C VAL A 147 6.63 -5.59 1.24
N ARG A 148 5.52 -6.29 1.11
CA ARG A 148 5.45 -7.71 0.76
C ARG A 148 4.79 -7.84 -0.60
N TYR A 149 5.39 -8.63 -1.48
CA TYR A 149 4.83 -9.04 -2.75
C TYR A 149 4.59 -10.55 -2.75
N ASP A 150 3.35 -10.94 -3.05
CA ASP A 150 2.91 -12.34 -3.16
C ASP A 150 2.71 -12.67 -4.64
N ASP A 151 3.56 -13.53 -5.20
CA ASP A 151 3.40 -14.03 -6.58
C ASP A 151 2.71 -15.40 -6.56
N PRO A 152 1.63 -15.62 -7.35
CA PRO A 152 0.98 -16.93 -7.45
C PRO A 152 1.90 -18.06 -7.94
N ASN A 153 2.97 -17.70 -8.68
CA ASN A 153 3.97 -18.67 -9.14
C ASN A 153 4.98 -19.04 -8.05
N CYS A 154 4.98 -18.33 -6.91
CA CYS A 154 5.82 -18.58 -5.74
C CYS A 154 4.97 -18.55 -4.44
N PRO A 155 3.92 -19.38 -4.31
CA PRO A 155 2.88 -19.21 -3.29
C PRO A 155 3.41 -19.26 -1.84
N ASP A 156 4.45 -20.04 -1.58
CA ASP A 156 4.99 -20.26 -0.24
C ASP A 156 6.23 -19.40 0.06
N GLN A 157 6.60 -18.52 -0.86
CA GLN A 157 7.81 -17.71 -0.77
C GLN A 157 7.53 -16.23 -1.08
N PRO A 158 6.83 -15.53 -0.17
CA PRO A 158 6.60 -14.10 -0.35
C PRO A 158 7.92 -13.33 -0.38
N VAL A 159 7.99 -12.34 -1.23
CA VAL A 159 9.17 -11.49 -1.37
C VAL A 159 8.96 -10.22 -0.56
N GLU A 160 9.84 -9.93 0.40
CA GLU A 160 9.69 -8.80 1.31
C GLU A 160 10.90 -7.86 1.23
N ALA A 161 10.65 -6.57 1.43
CA ALA A 161 11.68 -5.57 1.60
C ALA A 161 11.23 -4.52 2.63
N THR A 162 12.20 -3.92 3.32
CA THR A 162 11.95 -2.91 4.36
C THR A 162 12.69 -1.62 4.07
N VAL A 163 12.12 -0.50 4.56
CA VAL A 163 12.76 0.82 4.51
C VAL A 163 12.46 1.60 5.78
N ALA A 164 13.47 2.29 6.32
CA ALA A 164 13.30 3.17 7.46
C ALA A 164 12.73 4.52 7.01
N ILE A 165 11.84 5.08 7.83
CA ILE A 165 11.16 6.35 7.62
C ILE A 165 11.24 7.16 8.91
N GLN A 166 11.67 8.42 8.79
CA GLN A 166 11.64 9.38 9.89
C GLN A 166 10.41 10.28 9.75
N VAL A 167 9.55 10.30 10.76
CA VAL A 167 8.38 11.18 10.82
C VAL A 167 8.63 12.26 11.85
N ALA A 168 8.74 13.51 11.41
CA ALA A 168 8.94 14.67 12.28
C ALA A 168 7.60 15.18 12.83
N ALA A 169 7.61 15.73 14.03
CA ALA A 169 6.46 16.47 14.56
C ALA A 169 6.25 17.77 13.77
N PRO A 170 4.99 18.14 13.44
CA PRO A 170 4.70 19.47 12.94
C PRO A 170 4.96 20.53 14.02
N THR A 171 5.38 21.72 13.61
CA THR A 171 5.69 22.84 14.53
C THR A 171 5.02 24.13 14.05
N GLY A 172 4.83 25.09 14.95
CA GLY A 172 4.27 26.40 14.60
C GLY A 172 2.91 26.31 13.92
N GLU A 173 2.76 26.97 12.76
CA GLU A 173 1.52 26.95 11.99
C GLU A 173 1.18 25.57 11.43
N ASP A 174 2.17 24.72 11.14
CA ASP A 174 1.95 23.34 10.70
C ASP A 174 1.25 22.52 11.79
N LEU A 175 1.57 22.73 13.08
CA LEU A 175 0.88 22.05 14.16
C LEU A 175 -0.60 22.47 14.23
N ALA A 176 -0.90 23.78 14.07
CA ALA A 176 -2.29 24.25 14.06
C ALA A 176 -3.10 23.65 12.90
N VAL A 177 -2.51 23.47 11.73
CA VAL A 177 -3.16 22.80 10.60
C VAL A 177 -3.32 21.31 10.88
N TRP A 178 -2.29 20.64 11.38
CA TRP A 178 -2.35 19.22 11.72
C TRP A 178 -3.48 18.91 12.72
N ASP A 179 -3.63 19.72 13.75
CA ASP A 179 -4.68 19.56 14.75
C ASP A 179 -6.10 19.60 14.17
N ARG A 180 -6.27 20.29 13.03
CA ARG A 180 -7.57 20.37 12.33
C ARG A 180 -7.84 19.15 11.42
N ILE A 181 -6.78 18.52 10.88
CA ILE A 181 -6.95 17.44 9.88
C ILE A 181 -6.69 16.04 10.43
N LYS A 182 -5.96 15.89 11.55
CA LYS A 182 -5.46 14.58 12.05
C LYS A 182 -6.53 13.51 12.29
N THR A 183 -7.76 13.92 12.60
CA THR A 183 -8.91 13.03 12.83
C THR A 183 -9.90 12.98 11.65
N CYS A 184 -9.64 13.76 10.61
CA CYS A 184 -10.51 13.88 9.45
C CYS A 184 -10.19 12.78 8.42
N ALA A 185 -10.98 11.73 8.38
CA ALA A 185 -10.78 10.63 7.42
C ALA A 185 -10.94 11.09 5.96
N ALA A 186 -11.93 11.95 5.67
CA ALA A 186 -12.12 12.53 4.34
C ALA A 186 -10.93 13.41 3.93
N CYS A 187 -10.32 14.17 4.87
CA CYS A 187 -9.12 14.95 4.60
C CYS A 187 -7.94 14.05 4.22
N ALA A 188 -7.73 12.96 4.96
CA ALA A 188 -6.67 12.00 4.66
C ALA A 188 -6.88 11.35 3.29
N LEU A 189 -8.11 10.97 2.96
CA LEU A 189 -8.47 10.38 1.68
C LEU A 189 -8.24 11.37 0.53
N LEU A 190 -8.73 12.60 0.64
CA LEU A 190 -8.54 13.65 -0.38
C LEU A 190 -7.06 14.00 -0.60
N LEU A 191 -6.26 14.08 0.48
CA LEU A 191 -4.82 14.30 0.37
C LEU A 191 -4.10 13.14 -0.32
N HIS A 192 -4.66 11.93 -0.26
CA HIS A 192 -4.09 10.74 -0.88
C HIS A 192 -4.48 10.62 -2.36
N THR A 193 -5.77 10.75 -2.68
CA THR A 193 -6.33 10.43 -4.00
C THR A 193 -6.54 11.65 -4.88
N ALA A 194 -6.79 12.80 -4.25
CA ALA A 194 -7.31 14.01 -4.87
C ALA A 194 -8.59 13.75 -5.68
N GLU A 195 -9.42 12.78 -5.22
CA GLU A 195 -10.72 12.42 -5.82
C GLU A 195 -11.83 12.86 -4.87
N LEU A 196 -12.71 13.73 -5.36
CA LEU A 196 -13.90 14.20 -4.64
C LEU A 196 -15.08 13.30 -4.97
N ASP A 197 -15.76 12.76 -3.96
CA ASP A 197 -17.11 12.24 -4.14
C ASP A 197 -18.10 13.40 -3.95
N PRO A 198 -18.77 13.85 -5.03
CA PRO A 198 -19.70 14.99 -4.96
C PRO A 198 -20.95 14.67 -4.16
N ASN A 199 -21.26 13.41 -3.89
CA ASN A 199 -22.41 12.97 -3.12
C ASN A 199 -22.08 12.72 -1.65
N ASP A 200 -20.79 12.71 -1.27
CA ASP A 200 -20.35 12.54 0.11
C ASP A 200 -20.16 13.90 0.80
N ARG A 201 -21.01 14.18 1.79
CA ARG A 201 -20.94 15.41 2.56
C ARG A 201 -19.60 15.59 3.30
N ALA A 202 -19.02 14.49 3.82
CA ALA A 202 -17.76 14.56 4.53
C ALA A 202 -16.62 15.00 3.59
N SER A 203 -16.62 14.55 2.34
CA SER A 203 -15.68 14.99 1.31
C SER A 203 -15.86 16.47 0.96
N GLN A 204 -17.11 16.95 0.85
CA GLN A 204 -17.39 18.37 0.60
C GLN A 204 -16.94 19.26 1.78
N ASP A 205 -17.21 18.84 3.01
CA ASP A 205 -16.78 19.56 4.24
C ASP A 205 -15.25 19.60 4.33
N ALA A 206 -14.56 18.52 3.93
CA ALA A 206 -13.10 18.47 3.89
C ALA A 206 -12.52 19.43 2.82
N VAL A 207 -13.15 19.57 1.64
CA VAL A 207 -12.76 20.56 0.62
C VAL A 207 -12.94 21.98 1.15
N ALA A 208 -14.06 22.27 1.84
CA ALA A 208 -14.29 23.58 2.47
C ALA A 208 -13.22 23.89 3.52
N LEU A 209 -12.88 22.91 4.37
CA LEU A 209 -11.78 23.02 5.34
C LEU A 209 -10.43 23.28 4.64
N PHE A 210 -10.13 22.59 3.55
CA PHE A 210 -8.90 22.78 2.78
C PHE A 210 -8.78 24.20 2.22
N ARG A 211 -9.86 24.77 1.67
CA ARG A 211 -9.87 26.15 1.20
C ARG A 211 -9.60 27.14 2.33
N GLN A 212 -10.19 26.90 3.54
CA GLN A 212 -9.90 27.72 4.72
C GLN A 212 -8.43 27.62 5.15
N ILE A 213 -7.87 26.41 5.19
CA ILE A 213 -6.45 26.20 5.55
C ILE A 213 -5.53 26.97 4.60
N VAL A 214 -5.75 26.86 3.30
CA VAL A 214 -4.93 27.56 2.29
C VAL A 214 -5.01 29.08 2.45
N ALA A 215 -6.20 29.62 2.79
CA ALA A 215 -6.40 31.04 3.00
C ALA A 215 -5.73 31.55 4.30
N GLN A 216 -5.86 30.79 5.39
CA GLN A 216 -5.40 31.20 6.71
C GLN A 216 -3.91 30.87 6.98
N HIS A 217 -3.43 29.76 6.39
CA HIS A 217 -2.08 29.21 6.64
C HIS A 217 -1.32 28.93 5.32
N PRO A 218 -1.16 29.93 4.42
CA PRO A 218 -0.69 29.69 3.05
C PRO A 218 0.76 29.20 2.94
N ARG A 219 1.55 29.33 4.00
CA ARG A 219 2.99 28.99 4.01
C ARG A 219 3.31 27.64 4.63
N THR A 220 2.31 26.92 5.17
CA THR A 220 2.51 25.61 5.79
C THR A 220 2.85 24.53 4.77
N HIS A 221 3.50 23.47 5.22
CA HIS A 221 3.77 22.28 4.41
C HIS A 221 2.46 21.68 3.86
N TYR A 222 1.42 21.61 4.70
CA TYR A 222 0.12 21.10 4.30
C TYR A 222 -0.56 21.94 3.24
N ALA A 223 -0.46 23.27 3.31
CA ALA A 223 -1.09 24.16 2.34
C ALA A 223 -0.57 23.92 0.91
N LYS A 224 0.69 23.51 0.76
CA LYS A 224 1.25 23.14 -0.56
C LYS A 224 0.56 21.91 -1.12
N SER A 225 0.45 20.83 -0.35
CA SER A 225 -0.21 19.59 -0.77
C SER A 225 -1.70 19.82 -1.01
N ILE A 226 -2.36 20.55 -0.12
CA ILE A 226 -3.78 20.91 -0.23
C ILE A 226 -4.08 21.69 -1.51
N ARG A 227 -3.24 22.68 -1.89
CA ARG A 227 -3.42 23.41 -3.17
C ARG A 227 -3.37 22.48 -4.36
N THR A 228 -2.44 21.52 -4.37
CA THR A 228 -2.36 20.54 -5.47
C THR A 228 -3.66 19.73 -5.57
N VAL A 229 -4.20 19.28 -4.44
CA VAL A 229 -5.48 18.56 -4.38
C VAL A 229 -6.63 19.42 -4.88
N LEU A 230 -6.77 20.65 -4.37
CA LEU A 230 -7.83 21.58 -4.80
C LEU A 230 -7.76 21.90 -6.28
N THR A 231 -6.56 22.12 -6.82
CA THR A 231 -6.37 22.38 -8.26
C THR A 231 -6.86 21.22 -9.12
N LYS A 232 -6.59 19.97 -8.68
CA LYS A 232 -7.07 18.78 -9.41
C LYS A 232 -8.59 18.66 -9.31
N ILE A 233 -9.17 18.80 -8.13
CA ILE A 233 -10.63 18.75 -7.94
C ILE A 233 -11.34 19.81 -8.78
N ASP A 234 -10.83 21.06 -8.80
CA ASP A 234 -11.41 22.14 -9.58
C ASP A 234 -11.26 21.91 -11.10
N ALA A 235 -10.22 21.21 -11.56
CA ALA A 235 -10.05 20.83 -12.96
C ALA A 235 -11.03 19.72 -13.37
N ASP A 236 -11.17 18.67 -12.54
CA ASP A 236 -12.06 17.53 -12.81
C ASP A 236 -13.53 18.00 -12.86
N SER A 237 -13.94 18.91 -11.96
CA SER A 237 -15.29 19.49 -11.95
C SER A 237 -15.64 20.31 -13.19
N ARG A 238 -14.66 20.88 -13.90
CA ARG A 238 -14.88 21.62 -15.15
C ARG A 238 -15.02 20.69 -16.35
N SER A 239 -14.35 19.54 -16.33
CA SER A 239 -14.42 18.57 -17.43
C SER A 239 -15.77 17.86 -17.50
N ASP A 240 -16.41 17.60 -16.35
CA ASP A 240 -17.71 16.95 -16.29
C ASP A 240 -18.89 17.87 -16.69
N GLY A 241 -18.72 19.19 -16.59
CA GLY A 241 -19.74 20.18 -16.95
C GLY A 241 -19.86 20.49 -18.46
N GLY A 242 -18.96 19.98 -19.30
CA GLY A 242 -18.85 20.35 -20.72
C GLY A 242 -19.61 19.49 -21.73
N ASN A 243 -20.29 18.41 -21.31
CA ASN A 243 -20.86 17.43 -22.23
C ASN A 243 -22.41 17.38 -22.26
N TYR A 244 -23.08 18.44 -21.82
CA TYR A 244 -24.49 18.68 -22.09
C TYR A 244 -24.64 19.79 -23.15
N GLY A 245 -24.10 19.54 -24.33
CA GLY A 245 -24.28 20.37 -25.49
C GLY A 245 -25.31 19.75 -26.41
N ASP A 246 -26.52 20.34 -26.43
CA ASP A 246 -27.48 20.46 -27.51
C ASP A 246 -27.47 19.31 -28.56
N GLU A 247 -28.21 18.25 -28.33
CA GLU A 247 -28.91 17.56 -29.39
C GLU A 247 -30.06 18.49 -29.82
N ASP A 248 -29.75 19.39 -30.76
CA ASP A 248 -30.68 20.25 -31.46
C ASP A 248 -31.63 19.33 -32.24
N ASP A 249 -32.86 19.21 -31.74
CA ASP A 249 -34.02 18.64 -32.44
C ASP A 249 -34.30 19.51 -33.69
N GLY A 250 -33.60 19.18 -34.78
CA GLY A 250 -33.86 19.65 -36.12
C GLY A 250 -34.95 18.81 -36.78
N GLY A 251 -36.16 19.39 -36.87
CA GLY A 251 -37.40 18.89 -37.43
C GLY A 251 -37.41 18.33 -38.85
#